data_e7840f87833fb3ab86b27566cd77125a
#
_entry.id   e7840f87833fb3ab86b27566cd77125a
#
_cell.length_a   1.000
_cell.length_b   1.000
_cell.length_c   1.000
_cell.angle_alpha   90.00
_cell.angle_beta   90.00
_cell.angle_gamma   90.00
#
_symmetry.space_group_name_H-M   'P 1'
#
loop_
_entity.id
_entity.type
_entity.pdbx_description
1 polymer ?
#
loop_
_entity_poly.entity_id
_entity_poly.type
_entity_poly.pdbx_seq_one_letter_code
_entity_poly.pdbx_strand_id
1 'polypeptide(L)'
;MKKFARICSYTNQPINEGFYIGEEYIADTKEAKELFMAECEEYNSWDEMIDEEYSDVCYYTEWEIDEEYYFDENGNLIEQSN
;
A
#
# COMPACT_ATOMS: atom_id res chain seq x y z
N MET A 1 -12.77 8.26 15.49
CA MET A 1 -11.40 8.21 14.95
C MET A 1 -11.29 7.12 13.90
N LYS A 2 -10.69 7.45 12.77
CA LYS A 2 -10.47 6.44 11.73
C LYS A 2 -9.24 5.61 12.04
N LYS A 3 -9.35 4.34 11.79
CA LYS A 3 -8.25 3.39 12.00
C LYS A 3 -7.83 2.79 10.67
N PHE A 4 -6.54 2.61 10.50
CA PHE A 4 -5.97 2.09 9.27
C PHE A 4 -5.02 0.94 9.57
N ALA A 5 -5.00 -0.05 8.69
CA ALA A 5 -4.26 -1.28 8.91
C ALA A 5 -2.81 -1.22 8.43
N ARG A 6 -2.54 -0.43 7.40
CA ARG A 6 -1.21 -0.36 6.78
C ARG A 6 -0.87 1.07 6.39
N ILE A 7 0.41 1.29 6.10
CA ILE A 7 0.90 2.56 5.55
C ILE A 7 1.44 2.28 4.15
N CYS A 8 1.04 3.09 3.18
CA CYS A 8 1.56 3.01 1.83
C CYS A 8 3.07 3.28 1.84
N SER A 9 3.85 2.36 1.27
CA SER A 9 5.30 2.46 1.26
C SER A 9 5.83 3.64 0.46
N TYR A 10 5.03 4.18 -0.45
CA TYR A 10 5.47 5.24 -1.35
C TYR A 10 4.92 6.63 -1.01
N THR A 11 3.68 6.71 -0.53
CA THR A 11 3.07 7.99 -0.18
C THR A 11 3.04 8.27 1.31
N ASN A 12 3.31 7.26 2.13
CA ASN A 12 3.21 7.30 3.60
C ASN A 12 1.81 7.59 4.11
N GLN A 13 0.81 7.38 3.26
CA GLN A 13 -0.58 7.55 3.65
C GLN A 13 -1.12 6.28 4.30
N PRO A 14 -1.95 6.41 5.34
CA PRO A 14 -2.58 5.24 5.95
C PRO A 14 -3.64 4.66 5.02
N ILE A 15 -3.70 3.33 4.93
CA ILE A 15 -4.59 2.64 4.00
C ILE A 15 -5.18 1.38 4.64
N ASN A 16 -6.37 1.01 4.19
CA ASN A 16 -7.03 -0.24 4.57
C ASN A 16 -7.11 -1.23 3.41
N GLU A 17 -6.90 -0.75 2.20
CA GLU A 17 -6.89 -1.58 1.01
C GLU A 17 -5.89 -1.05 0.01
N GLY A 18 -5.45 -1.90 -0.90
CA GLY A 18 -4.51 -1.53 -1.93
C GLY A 18 -3.78 -2.74 -2.47
N PHE A 19 -2.65 -2.49 -3.10
CA PHE A 19 -1.83 -3.54 -3.70
C PHE A 19 -0.73 -3.97 -2.74
N TYR A 20 -0.50 -5.27 -2.71
CA TYR A 20 0.63 -5.84 -1.99
C TYR A 20 1.55 -6.47 -3.02
N ILE A 21 2.74 -5.90 -3.18
CA ILE A 21 3.73 -6.36 -4.15
C ILE A 21 5.03 -6.60 -3.39
N GLY A 22 5.47 -7.86 -3.35
CA GLY A 22 6.62 -8.23 -2.56
C GLY A 22 6.34 -7.95 -1.09
N GLU A 23 7.12 -7.08 -0.48
CA GLU A 23 6.92 -6.67 0.91
C GLU A 23 6.42 -5.23 1.03
N GLU A 24 5.97 -4.66 -0.11
CA GLU A 24 5.54 -3.27 -0.16
C GLU A 24 4.01 -3.15 -0.18
N TYR A 25 3.51 -2.12 0.49
CA TYR A 25 2.09 -1.78 0.49
C TYR A 25 1.89 -0.54 -0.36
N ILE A 26 1.00 -0.62 -1.35
CA ILE A 26 0.82 0.45 -2.32
C ILE A 26 -0.65 0.85 -2.36
N ALA A 27 -0.93 2.11 -2.05
CA ALA A 27 -2.30 2.63 -2.10
C ALA A 27 -2.83 2.57 -3.53
N ASP A 28 -4.14 2.32 -3.66
CA ASP A 28 -4.79 2.34 -4.97
C ASP A 28 -5.10 3.77 -5.36
N THR A 29 -4.05 4.54 -5.60
CA THR A 29 -4.13 5.93 -6.01
C THR A 29 -3.16 6.17 -7.16
N LYS A 30 -3.44 7.19 -7.95
CA LYS A 30 -2.57 7.56 -9.06
C LYS A 30 -1.18 7.92 -8.55
N GLU A 31 -1.10 8.68 -7.47
CA GLU A 31 0.16 9.11 -6.88
C GLU A 31 1.04 7.93 -6.47
N ALA A 32 0.46 6.97 -5.74
CA ALA A 32 1.22 5.80 -5.28
C ALA A 32 1.72 4.96 -6.47
N LYS A 33 0.88 4.77 -7.47
CA LYS A 33 1.24 4.01 -8.67
C LYS A 33 2.35 4.70 -9.45
N GLU A 34 2.29 6.03 -9.59
CA GLU A 34 3.32 6.79 -10.29
C GLU A 34 4.66 6.72 -9.58
N LEU A 35 4.65 6.80 -8.24
CA LEU A 35 5.88 6.70 -7.47
C LEU A 35 6.51 5.31 -7.58
N PHE A 36 5.70 4.28 -7.56
CA PHE A 36 6.20 2.93 -7.75
C PHE A 36 6.79 2.75 -9.14
N MET A 37 6.09 3.22 -10.17
CA MET A 37 6.55 3.11 -11.55
C MET A 37 7.81 3.92 -11.83
N ALA A 38 8.05 4.99 -11.08
CA ALA A 38 9.27 5.79 -11.24
C ALA A 38 10.52 4.97 -10.94
N GLU A 39 10.41 3.92 -10.15
CA GLU A 39 11.51 3.00 -9.88
C GLU A 39 11.65 1.93 -10.95
N CYS A 40 10.62 1.77 -11.78
CA CYS A 40 10.59 0.77 -12.86
C CYS A 40 10.48 1.48 -14.20
N GLU A 41 11.57 2.07 -14.65
CA GLU A 41 11.59 2.94 -15.84
C GLU A 41 11.30 2.25 -17.17
N GLU A 42 11.17 0.92 -17.15
CA GLU A 42 11.00 0.12 -18.38
C GLU A 42 9.56 0.04 -18.89
N TYR A 43 8.59 0.51 -18.10
CA TYR A 43 7.17 0.33 -18.42
C TYR A 43 6.48 1.68 -18.60
N ASN A 44 5.49 1.69 -19.49
CA ASN A 44 4.72 2.89 -19.81
C ASN A 44 3.43 3.02 -19.00
N SER A 45 2.96 1.93 -18.41
CA SER A 45 1.73 1.94 -17.62
C SER A 45 1.81 0.94 -16.47
N TRP A 46 1.01 1.21 -15.46
CA TRP A 46 0.88 0.32 -14.31
C TRP A 46 0.42 -1.07 -14.72
N ASP A 47 -0.62 -1.14 -15.57
CA ASP A 47 -1.18 -2.41 -16.01
C ASP A 47 -0.17 -3.26 -16.77
N GLU A 48 0.63 -2.62 -17.63
CA GLU A 48 1.67 -3.31 -18.37
C GLU A 48 2.75 -3.86 -17.43
N MET A 49 3.18 -3.05 -16.48
CA MET A 49 4.20 -3.44 -15.51
C MET A 49 3.73 -4.63 -14.66
N ILE A 50 2.52 -4.55 -14.15
CA ILE A 50 1.97 -5.61 -13.31
C ILE A 50 1.85 -6.90 -14.11
N ASP A 51 1.34 -6.83 -15.32
CA ASP A 51 1.14 -8.01 -16.16
C ASP A 51 2.46 -8.71 -16.52
N GLU A 52 3.51 -7.96 -16.81
CA GLU A 52 4.78 -8.52 -17.21
C GLU A 52 5.72 -8.92 -16.07
N GLU A 53 5.77 -8.11 -15.02
CA GLU A 53 6.74 -8.33 -13.94
C GLU A 53 6.14 -8.89 -12.67
N TYR A 54 4.93 -8.51 -12.35
CA TYR A 54 4.37 -8.75 -11.04
C TYR A 54 3.07 -9.54 -11.03
N SER A 55 2.70 -10.18 -12.16
CA SER A 55 1.43 -10.90 -12.27
C SER A 55 1.27 -12.00 -11.21
N ASP A 56 2.36 -12.61 -10.81
CA ASP A 56 2.34 -13.70 -9.83
C ASP A 56 2.52 -13.22 -8.38
N VAL A 57 2.89 -11.97 -8.18
CA VAL A 57 3.25 -11.46 -6.85
C VAL A 57 2.50 -10.21 -6.45
N CYS A 58 1.66 -9.67 -7.32
CA CYS A 58 0.85 -8.50 -7.03
C CYS A 58 -0.56 -8.94 -6.64
N TYR A 59 -0.98 -8.55 -5.45
CA TYR A 59 -2.31 -8.88 -4.95
C TYR A 59 -3.03 -7.60 -4.54
N TYR A 60 -4.26 -7.42 -4.99
CA TYR A 60 -5.13 -6.40 -4.43
C TYR A 60 -5.83 -7.00 -3.23
N THR A 61 -5.75 -6.35 -2.09
CA THR A 61 -6.28 -6.90 -0.86
C THR A 61 -6.78 -5.81 0.08
N GLU A 62 -7.64 -6.22 0.99
CA GLU A 62 -8.10 -5.40 2.09
C GLU A 62 -7.48 -5.99 3.34
N TRP A 63 -6.94 -5.14 4.21
CA TRP A 63 -6.31 -5.60 5.44
C TRP A 63 -7.25 -5.40 6.61
N GLU A 64 -7.22 -6.34 7.53
CA GLU A 64 -8.01 -6.24 8.75
C GLU A 64 -7.33 -5.29 9.74
N ILE A 65 -8.13 -4.49 10.42
CA ILE A 65 -7.63 -3.57 11.43
C ILE A 65 -7.48 -4.31 12.75
N ASP A 66 -6.27 -4.28 13.31
CA ASP A 66 -6.01 -4.83 14.62
C ASP A 66 -6.37 -3.76 15.66
N GLU A 67 -7.20 -4.10 16.63
CA GLU A 67 -7.63 -3.15 17.65
C GLU A 67 -6.51 -2.70 18.58
N GLU A 68 -5.45 -3.47 18.69
CA GLU A 68 -4.31 -3.15 19.53
C GLU A 68 -3.17 -2.50 18.78
N TYR A 69 -3.23 -2.51 17.44
CA TYR A 69 -2.12 -2.11 16.59
C TYR A 69 -2.66 -1.54 15.29
N TYR A 70 -2.79 -0.23 15.21
CA TYR A 70 -3.34 0.40 14.02
C TYR A 70 -2.69 1.76 13.79
N PHE A 71 -2.96 2.37 12.64
CA PHE A 71 -2.46 3.70 12.31
C PHE A 71 -3.61 4.71 12.32
N ASP A 72 -3.30 5.94 12.71
CA ASP A 72 -4.28 7.03 12.68
C ASP A 72 -4.29 7.71 11.30
N GLU A 73 -5.10 8.76 11.16
CA GLU A 73 -5.24 9.51 9.90
C GLU A 73 -3.95 10.18 9.45
N ASN A 74 -3.03 10.40 10.35
CA ASN A 74 -1.76 11.04 10.07
C ASN A 74 -0.63 10.02 9.84
N GLY A 75 -0.96 8.74 9.89
CA GLY A 75 0.00 7.68 9.68
C GLY A 75 0.84 7.33 10.90
N ASN A 76 0.41 7.77 12.08
CA ASN A 76 1.11 7.44 13.33
C ASN A 76 0.64 6.09 13.86
N LEU A 77 1.58 5.28 14.29
CA LEU A 77 1.25 3.99 14.89
C LEU A 77 0.67 4.18 16.27
N ILE A 78 -0.49 3.60 16.48
CA ILE A 78 -1.17 3.59 17.77
C ILE A 78 -1.07 2.18 18.32
N GLU A 79 -0.46 2.05 19.47
CA GLU A 79 -0.36 0.78 20.18
C GLU A 79 -1.19 0.89 21.45
N GLN A 80 -2.15 0.00 21.59
CA GLN A 80 -2.92 -0.05 22.81
C GLN A 80 -2.44 -1.23 23.64
N SER A 81 -1.61 -0.90 24.61
CA SER A 81 -1.13 -1.90 25.56
C SER A 81 -1.88 -1.76 26.87
N ASN A 82 -2.31 -2.88 27.40
CA ASN A 82 -2.93 -2.92 28.71
C ASN A 82 -1.91 -3.20 29.80
#